data_43a4de2478544b60fa46712e73335bcc
#
_entry.id   43a4de2478544b60fa46712e73335bcc
#
_cell.length_a   1.000
_cell.length_b   1.000
_cell.length_c   1.000
_cell.angle_alpha   90.00
_cell.angle_beta   90.00
_cell.angle_gamma   90.00
#
_symmetry.space_group_name_H-M   'P 1'
#
loop_
_entity.id
_entity.type
_entity.pdbx_description
1 polymer ?
#
loop_
_entity_poly.entity_id
_entity_poly.type
_entity_poly.pdbx_seq_one_letter_code
_entity_poly.pdbx_strand_id
1 'polypeptide(L)'
;MSHFTTETYRAKRVIINFSKMLVPDDNRTEQRFVSDMIYGLLRSGSVTLKDIGAALNEDIRIINTIDRLSQHLSKPLSKQIAMDYRKRTMSKLDHDPIFLVDDSEIIKPYGKAFEALGRVRDGSDPKHDIKPGYMVTEIVGVTKREKQPVSFYSQIHSSAEEGYVSANQVLYEGLNSVLSHIRADQRPTFIFDRGYDANGLFQFMVQS
;
A
#
# COMPACT_ATOMS: atom_id res chain seq x y z
N MET A 1 -12.50 5.95 33.50
CA MET A 1 -11.61 4.96 32.82
C MET A 1 -12.33 3.96 31.92
N SER A 2 -13.66 3.78 31.97
CA SER A 2 -14.37 2.73 31.20
C SER A 2 -14.58 3.01 29.70
N HIS A 3 -14.61 4.28 29.27
CA HIS A 3 -14.87 4.61 27.87
C HIS A 3 -13.71 4.25 26.91
N PHE A 4 -12.47 4.46 27.32
CA PHE A 4 -11.29 4.15 26.49
C PHE A 4 -11.16 2.65 26.20
N THR A 5 -11.48 1.79 27.15
CA THR A 5 -11.46 0.33 26.99
C THR A 5 -12.48 -0.16 25.95
N THR A 6 -13.68 0.46 25.93
CA THR A 6 -14.74 0.09 24.99
C THR A 6 -14.41 0.50 23.56
N GLU A 7 -13.88 1.71 23.33
CA GLU A 7 -13.47 2.21 22.02
C GLU A 7 -12.32 1.36 21.44
N THR A 8 -11.30 1.08 22.28
CA THR A 8 -10.19 0.22 21.87
C THR A 8 -10.65 -1.19 21.48
N TYR A 9 -11.58 -1.76 22.25
CA TYR A 9 -12.15 -3.08 21.95
C TYR A 9 -12.94 -3.06 20.64
N ARG A 10 -13.76 -2.04 20.39
CA ARG A 10 -14.48 -1.87 19.12
C ARG A 10 -13.54 -1.76 17.95
N ALA A 11 -12.49 -0.92 18.06
CA ALA A 11 -11.48 -0.76 17.00
C ALA A 11 -10.78 -2.09 16.70
N LYS A 12 -10.30 -2.80 17.72
CA LYS A 12 -9.68 -4.13 17.56
C LYS A 12 -10.64 -5.11 16.86
N ARG A 13 -11.90 -5.15 17.25
CA ARG A 13 -12.91 -6.04 16.64
C ARG A 13 -13.12 -5.74 15.16
N VAL A 14 -13.20 -4.46 14.79
CA VAL A 14 -13.31 -4.04 13.37
C VAL A 14 -12.09 -4.49 12.58
N ILE A 15 -10.89 -4.28 13.11
CA ILE A 15 -9.63 -4.67 12.47
C ILE A 15 -9.55 -6.19 12.31
N ILE A 16 -9.87 -6.97 13.34
CA ILE A 16 -9.87 -8.43 13.29
C ILE A 16 -10.86 -8.93 12.23
N ASN A 17 -12.07 -8.38 12.20
CA ASN A 17 -13.07 -8.75 11.18
C ASN A 17 -12.59 -8.40 9.77
N PHE A 18 -11.96 -7.23 9.61
CA PHE A 18 -11.37 -6.83 8.33
C PHE A 18 -10.24 -7.78 7.90
N SER A 19 -9.33 -8.13 8.80
CA SER A 19 -8.24 -9.07 8.52
C SER A 19 -8.74 -10.46 8.11
N LYS A 20 -9.80 -10.96 8.77
CA LYS A 20 -10.46 -12.23 8.38
C LYS A 20 -11.09 -12.19 7.00
N MET A 21 -11.47 -11.02 6.53
CA MET A 21 -12.03 -10.86 5.19
C MET A 21 -10.96 -10.82 4.10
N LEU A 22 -9.70 -10.54 4.45
CA LEU A 22 -8.56 -10.46 3.51
C LEU A 22 -7.73 -11.74 3.47
N VAL A 23 -7.72 -12.50 4.56
CA VAL A 23 -6.88 -13.69 4.70
C VAL A 23 -7.77 -14.93 4.84
N PRO A 24 -7.50 -16.01 4.11
CA PRO A 24 -8.25 -17.26 4.22
C PRO A 24 -8.35 -17.79 5.66
N ASP A 25 -9.46 -18.44 5.99
CA ASP A 25 -9.78 -18.88 7.36
C ASP A 25 -8.80 -19.91 7.92
N ASP A 26 -8.12 -20.65 7.08
CA ASP A 26 -7.10 -21.65 7.45
C ASP A 26 -5.75 -21.05 7.84
N ASN A 27 -5.48 -19.77 7.48
CA ASN A 27 -4.23 -19.08 7.79
C ASN A 27 -4.36 -18.09 8.96
N ARG A 28 -4.64 -18.62 10.15
CA ARG A 28 -4.81 -17.81 11.38
C ARG A 28 -3.57 -17.00 11.74
N THR A 29 -2.39 -17.49 11.42
CA THR A 29 -1.12 -16.80 11.71
C THR A 29 -0.97 -15.53 10.88
N GLU A 30 -1.30 -15.59 9.60
CA GLU A 30 -1.29 -14.44 8.71
C GLU A 30 -2.42 -13.45 9.05
N GLN A 31 -3.62 -13.97 9.40
CA GLN A 31 -4.72 -13.12 9.90
C GLN A 31 -4.30 -12.31 11.13
N ARG A 32 -3.64 -12.96 12.10
CA ARG A 32 -3.12 -12.29 13.28
C ARG A 32 -2.08 -11.24 12.90
N PHE A 33 -1.13 -11.59 12.04
CA PHE A 33 -0.10 -10.66 11.59
C PHE A 33 -0.71 -9.42 10.93
N VAL A 34 -1.64 -9.59 9.97
CA VAL A 34 -2.33 -8.47 9.29
C VAL A 34 -3.09 -7.61 10.31
N SER A 35 -3.81 -8.25 11.25
CA SER A 35 -4.53 -7.54 12.31
C SER A 35 -3.62 -6.75 13.23
N ASP A 36 -2.50 -7.35 13.66
CA ASP A 36 -1.52 -6.72 14.55
C ASP A 36 -0.84 -5.54 13.85
N MET A 37 -0.46 -5.68 12.58
CA MET A 37 0.13 -4.59 11.80
C MET A 37 -0.85 -3.42 11.64
N ILE A 38 -2.08 -3.66 11.22
CA ILE A 38 -3.09 -2.59 11.05
C ILE A 38 -3.33 -1.89 12.38
N TYR A 39 -3.56 -2.63 13.47
CA TYR A 39 -3.80 -2.04 14.78
C TYR A 39 -2.59 -1.26 15.28
N GLY A 40 -1.40 -1.84 15.16
CA GLY A 40 -0.16 -1.22 15.62
C GLY A 40 0.17 0.07 14.86
N LEU A 41 0.05 0.07 13.53
CA LEU A 41 0.23 1.26 12.69
C LEU A 41 -0.76 2.38 13.08
N LEU A 42 -2.05 2.07 13.18
CA LEU A 42 -3.07 3.04 13.53
C LEU A 42 -2.88 3.61 14.94
N ARG A 43 -2.48 2.79 15.90
CA ARG A 43 -2.32 3.20 17.30
C ARG A 43 -1.02 3.96 17.56
N SER A 44 0.07 3.56 16.93
CA SER A 44 1.38 4.19 17.13
C SER A 44 1.58 5.43 16.27
N GLY A 45 0.91 5.52 15.10
CA GLY A 45 1.19 6.52 14.07
C GLY A 45 2.60 6.38 13.48
N SER A 46 3.25 5.22 13.63
CA SER A 46 4.63 4.96 13.22
C SER A 46 4.72 3.67 12.41
N VAL A 47 5.65 3.64 11.45
CA VAL A 47 5.97 2.45 10.64
C VAL A 47 7.09 1.60 11.25
N THR A 48 7.67 1.99 12.40
CA THR A 48 8.75 1.23 13.02
C THR A 48 8.19 0.05 13.82
N LEU A 49 8.80 -1.13 13.66
CA LEU A 49 8.35 -2.34 14.36
C LEU A 49 8.41 -2.19 15.89
N LYS A 50 9.32 -1.35 16.40
CA LYS A 50 9.42 -1.06 17.84
C LYS A 50 8.15 -0.36 18.34
N ASP A 51 7.70 0.67 17.64
CA ASP A 51 6.53 1.45 18.04
C ASP A 51 5.23 0.65 17.82
N ILE A 52 5.15 -0.10 16.70
CA ILE A 52 4.06 -1.03 16.43
C ILE A 52 3.98 -2.08 17.54
N GLY A 53 5.09 -2.73 17.88
CA GLY A 53 5.14 -3.74 18.93
C GLY A 53 4.76 -3.19 20.31
N ALA A 54 5.21 -1.98 20.65
CA ALA A 54 4.81 -1.30 21.89
C ALA A 54 3.31 -0.99 21.92
N ALA A 55 2.74 -0.58 20.78
CA ALA A 55 1.31 -0.29 20.66
C ALA A 55 0.40 -1.52 20.81
N LEU A 56 0.90 -2.71 20.46
CA LEU A 56 0.17 -3.99 20.64
C LEU A 56 -0.03 -4.31 22.14
N ASN A 57 0.89 -3.90 23.00
CA ASN A 57 0.84 -4.08 24.45
C ASN A 57 0.54 -5.54 24.86
N GLU A 58 1.32 -6.48 24.33
CA GLU A 58 1.21 -7.91 24.65
C GLU A 58 1.91 -8.24 25.97
N ASP A 59 1.44 -9.27 26.69
CA ASP A 59 2.03 -9.74 27.98
C ASP A 59 3.33 -10.54 27.79
N ILE A 60 4.14 -10.17 26.80
CA ILE A 60 5.45 -10.77 26.49
C ILE A 60 6.50 -9.67 26.34
N ARG A 61 7.77 -10.05 26.35
CA ARG A 61 8.84 -9.08 26.07
C ARG A 61 8.66 -8.47 24.69
N ILE A 62 8.73 -7.15 24.60
CA ILE A 62 8.56 -6.41 23.35
C ILE A 62 9.46 -6.93 22.21
N ILE A 63 10.66 -7.40 22.53
CA ILE A 63 11.58 -7.96 21.54
C ILE A 63 10.96 -9.18 20.85
N ASN A 64 10.26 -10.04 21.56
CA ASN A 64 9.60 -11.23 20.99
C ASN A 64 8.46 -10.83 20.03
N THR A 65 7.74 -9.74 20.36
CA THR A 65 6.72 -9.17 19.45
C THR A 65 7.37 -8.61 18.18
N ILE A 66 8.48 -7.87 18.31
CA ILE A 66 9.23 -7.32 17.17
C ILE A 66 9.76 -8.45 16.29
N ASP A 67 10.39 -9.47 16.87
CA ASP A 67 10.93 -10.61 16.14
C ASP A 67 9.83 -11.37 15.39
N ARG A 68 8.69 -11.58 16.02
CA ARG A 68 7.52 -12.22 15.39
C ARG A 68 7.02 -11.42 14.17
N LEU A 69 6.89 -10.10 14.31
CA LEU A 69 6.46 -9.22 13.21
C LEU A 69 7.51 -9.20 12.09
N SER A 70 8.80 -9.10 12.43
CA SER A 70 9.90 -9.10 11.48
C SER A 70 9.96 -10.41 10.68
N GLN A 71 9.81 -11.57 11.35
CA GLN A 71 9.78 -12.87 10.68
C GLN A 71 8.61 -13.03 9.72
N HIS A 72 7.48 -12.36 9.98
CA HIS A 72 6.36 -12.34 9.03
C HIS A 72 6.65 -11.41 7.85
N LEU A 73 7.25 -10.25 8.06
CA LEU A 73 7.63 -9.31 6.99
C LEU A 73 8.70 -9.87 6.05
N SER A 74 9.54 -10.81 6.52
CA SER A 74 10.54 -11.47 5.68
C SER A 74 9.95 -12.51 4.71
N LYS A 75 8.65 -12.79 4.81
CA LYS A 75 7.94 -13.74 3.95
C LYS A 75 6.98 -13.00 3.03
N PRO A 76 6.81 -13.46 1.78
CA PRO A 76 5.80 -12.89 0.92
C PRO A 76 4.41 -13.12 1.52
N LEU A 77 3.59 -12.08 1.55
CA LEU A 77 2.17 -12.20 1.89
C LEU A 77 1.42 -12.95 0.79
N SER A 78 0.32 -13.60 1.17
CA SER A 78 -0.56 -14.24 0.20
C SER A 78 -1.05 -13.23 -0.85
N LYS A 79 -0.91 -13.57 -2.14
CA LYS A 79 -1.46 -12.76 -3.24
C LYS A 79 -2.96 -12.54 -3.11
N GLN A 80 -3.65 -13.44 -2.44
CA GLN A 80 -5.08 -13.36 -2.19
C GLN A 80 -5.46 -12.11 -1.38
N ILE A 81 -4.60 -11.68 -0.44
CA ILE A 81 -4.84 -10.46 0.37
C ILE A 81 -5.02 -9.24 -0.54
N ALA A 82 -4.12 -9.05 -1.49
CA ALA A 82 -4.20 -7.92 -2.43
C ALA A 82 -5.44 -8.02 -3.33
N MET A 83 -5.77 -9.21 -3.81
CA MET A 83 -6.95 -9.44 -4.64
C MET A 83 -8.25 -9.15 -3.87
N ASP A 84 -8.40 -9.68 -2.66
CA ASP A 84 -9.60 -9.46 -1.84
C ASP A 84 -9.73 -8.01 -1.38
N TYR A 85 -8.61 -7.35 -1.08
CA TYR A 85 -8.58 -5.92 -0.79
C TYR A 85 -9.10 -5.11 -1.99
N ARG A 86 -8.56 -5.33 -3.19
CA ARG A 86 -8.98 -4.60 -4.40
C ARG A 86 -10.45 -4.85 -4.75
N LYS A 87 -10.91 -6.09 -4.69
CA LYS A 87 -12.31 -6.45 -4.89
C LYS A 87 -13.24 -5.67 -3.96
N ARG A 88 -12.88 -5.53 -2.68
CA ARG A 88 -13.63 -4.77 -1.68
C ARG A 88 -13.56 -3.27 -1.93
N THR A 89 -12.40 -2.78 -2.31
CA THR A 89 -12.22 -1.37 -2.66
C THR A 89 -13.08 -1.00 -3.86
N MET A 90 -13.12 -1.82 -4.92
CA MET A 90 -14.01 -1.61 -6.06
C MET A 90 -15.48 -1.46 -5.67
N SER A 91 -15.96 -2.22 -4.70
CA SER A 91 -17.36 -2.11 -4.25
C SER A 91 -17.71 -0.78 -3.58
N LYS A 92 -16.71 0.01 -3.19
CA LYS A 92 -16.86 1.33 -2.57
C LYS A 92 -16.79 2.47 -3.59
N LEU A 93 -16.30 2.21 -4.80
CA LEU A 93 -16.19 3.19 -5.87
C LEU A 93 -17.53 3.35 -6.60
N ASP A 94 -17.66 4.41 -7.40
CA ASP A 94 -18.81 4.60 -8.28
C ASP A 94 -18.86 3.53 -9.37
N HIS A 95 -19.99 3.43 -10.08
CA HIS A 95 -20.12 2.53 -11.23
C HIS A 95 -19.04 2.84 -12.27
N ASP A 96 -18.86 4.12 -12.60
CA ASP A 96 -17.79 4.61 -13.45
C ASP A 96 -16.71 5.22 -12.53
N PRO A 97 -15.72 4.43 -12.12
CA PRO A 97 -14.79 4.84 -11.07
C PRO A 97 -13.76 5.87 -11.56
N ILE A 98 -13.34 6.74 -10.67
CA ILE A 98 -12.25 7.68 -10.91
C ILE A 98 -11.01 7.18 -10.18
N PHE A 99 -9.91 7.12 -10.89
CA PHE A 99 -8.58 6.77 -10.36
C PHE A 99 -7.61 7.93 -10.55
N LEU A 100 -6.89 8.26 -9.51
CA LEU A 100 -5.78 9.21 -9.51
C LEU A 100 -4.48 8.39 -9.54
N VAL A 101 -3.57 8.75 -10.43
CA VAL A 101 -2.30 8.04 -10.61
C VAL A 101 -1.16 9.02 -10.37
N ASP A 102 -0.25 8.66 -9.47
CA ASP A 102 0.88 9.49 -9.12
C ASP A 102 2.10 8.65 -8.72
N ASP A 103 3.29 9.19 -8.97
CA ASP A 103 4.56 8.66 -8.49
C ASP A 103 5.15 9.60 -7.44
N SER A 104 5.71 9.05 -6.38
CA SER A 104 6.39 9.82 -5.35
C SER A 104 7.70 9.16 -4.92
N GLU A 105 8.55 9.92 -4.21
CA GLU A 105 9.84 9.45 -3.77
C GLU A 105 9.88 9.23 -2.25
N ILE A 106 10.53 8.15 -1.83
CA ILE A 106 10.90 7.90 -0.44
C ILE A 106 12.39 8.17 -0.26
N ILE A 107 12.74 9.37 0.15
CA ILE A 107 14.13 9.78 0.33
C ILE A 107 14.73 9.13 1.58
N LYS A 108 15.92 8.53 1.44
CA LYS A 108 16.67 7.87 2.50
C LYS A 108 18.10 8.43 2.60
N PRO A 109 18.29 9.71 2.99
CA PRO A 109 19.58 10.39 2.88
C PRO A 109 20.69 9.74 3.71
N TYR A 110 20.33 9.05 4.78
CA TYR A 110 21.26 8.35 5.68
C TYR A 110 21.26 6.83 5.51
N GLY A 111 20.48 6.32 4.54
CA GLY A 111 20.40 4.88 4.26
C GLY A 111 21.68 4.40 3.60
N LYS A 112 22.43 3.48 4.26
CA LYS A 112 23.66 2.88 3.70
C LYS A 112 23.53 1.38 3.45
N ALA A 113 22.58 0.73 4.11
CA ALA A 113 22.45 -0.72 4.12
C ALA A 113 21.01 -1.18 3.80
N PHE A 114 20.21 -0.33 3.16
CA PHE A 114 18.89 -0.76 2.69
C PHE A 114 19.04 -1.58 1.41
N GLU A 115 18.29 -2.66 1.34
CA GLU A 115 18.24 -3.54 0.18
C GLU A 115 17.77 -2.77 -1.07
N ALA A 116 18.43 -2.99 -2.18
CA ALA A 116 18.12 -2.35 -3.46
C ALA A 116 17.92 -0.82 -3.39
N LEU A 117 18.69 -0.13 -2.53
CA LEU A 117 18.59 1.33 -2.41
C LEU A 117 19.06 2.00 -3.70
N GLY A 118 18.12 2.57 -4.43
CA GLY A 118 18.38 3.27 -5.68
C GLY A 118 18.70 4.76 -5.48
N ARG A 119 18.64 5.48 -6.59
CA ARG A 119 18.81 6.93 -6.63
C ARG A 119 17.56 7.55 -7.27
N VAL A 120 16.99 8.50 -6.57
CA VAL A 120 15.77 9.19 -7.00
C VAL A 120 15.99 10.69 -7.02
N ARG A 121 15.25 11.38 -7.84
CA ARG A 121 15.26 12.84 -7.90
C ARG A 121 14.32 13.36 -6.80
N ASP A 122 14.84 14.15 -5.88
CA ASP A 122 14.02 14.75 -4.82
C ASP A 122 13.14 15.86 -5.42
N GLY A 123 11.87 15.60 -5.65
CA GLY A 123 10.91 16.54 -6.19
C GLY A 123 10.57 17.68 -5.22
N SER A 124 10.80 17.49 -3.92
CA SER A 124 10.58 18.51 -2.88
C SER A 124 11.74 19.50 -2.75
N ASP A 125 12.93 19.14 -3.26
CA ASP A 125 14.11 19.99 -3.24
C ASP A 125 14.09 20.96 -4.44
N PRO A 126 14.19 22.29 -4.23
CA PRO A 126 14.24 23.26 -5.33
C PRO A 126 15.40 23.02 -6.32
N LYS A 127 16.48 22.36 -5.88
CA LYS A 127 17.62 21.97 -6.73
C LYS A 127 17.39 20.65 -7.45
N HIS A 128 16.34 19.91 -7.07
CA HIS A 128 16.06 18.59 -7.58
C HIS A 128 17.26 17.62 -7.51
N ASP A 129 17.98 17.66 -6.41
CA ASP A 129 19.16 16.83 -6.21
C ASP A 129 18.80 15.35 -6.25
N ILE A 130 19.73 14.54 -6.78
CA ILE A 130 19.60 13.09 -6.80
C ILE A 130 20.06 12.54 -5.45
N LYS A 131 19.14 11.89 -4.72
CA LYS A 131 19.35 11.34 -3.38
C LYS A 131 19.12 9.82 -3.36
N PRO A 132 19.71 9.08 -2.38
CA PRO A 132 19.34 7.69 -2.16
C PRO A 132 17.86 7.57 -1.79
N GLY A 133 17.16 6.61 -2.39
CA GLY A 133 15.72 6.44 -2.13
C GLY A 133 15.08 5.39 -3.00
N TYR A 134 13.75 5.33 -2.90
CA TYR A 134 12.86 4.47 -3.66
C TYR A 134 11.80 5.32 -4.35
N MET A 135 11.22 4.80 -5.41
CA MET A 135 10.01 5.33 -6.02
C MET A 135 8.79 4.58 -5.47
N VAL A 136 7.67 5.26 -5.44
CA VAL A 136 6.36 4.68 -5.14
C VAL A 136 5.41 5.04 -6.26
N THR A 137 4.89 4.05 -6.96
CA THR A 137 3.78 4.24 -7.90
C THR A 137 2.49 3.93 -7.17
N GLU A 138 1.56 4.88 -7.15
CA GLU A 138 0.28 4.76 -6.46
C GLU A 138 -0.90 5.03 -7.39
N ILE A 139 -1.94 4.18 -7.29
CA ILE A 139 -3.22 4.37 -7.95
C ILE A 139 -4.30 4.39 -6.88
N VAL A 140 -4.99 5.52 -6.79
CA VAL A 140 -5.97 5.82 -5.75
C VAL A 140 -7.35 5.92 -6.35
N GLY A 141 -8.29 5.12 -5.87
CA GLY A 141 -9.71 5.23 -6.24
C GLY A 141 -10.43 6.28 -5.37
N VAL A 142 -11.46 6.92 -5.93
CA VAL A 142 -12.29 7.89 -5.21
C VAL A 142 -13.62 7.24 -4.80
N THR A 143 -13.90 7.19 -3.49
CA THR A 143 -15.12 6.53 -2.97
C THR A 143 -16.39 7.32 -3.33
N LYS A 144 -17.48 6.59 -3.61
CA LYS A 144 -18.76 7.18 -4.07
C LYS A 144 -19.45 8.07 -3.02
N ARG A 145 -19.43 7.69 -1.76
CA ARG A 145 -20.20 8.37 -0.71
C ARG A 145 -19.47 9.59 -0.17
N GLU A 146 -18.23 9.40 0.27
CA GLU A 146 -17.50 10.40 1.03
C GLU A 146 -16.47 11.14 0.18
N LYS A 147 -16.32 10.72 -1.09
CA LYS A 147 -15.31 11.23 -2.02
C LYS A 147 -13.88 11.16 -1.43
N GLN A 148 -13.66 10.14 -0.58
CA GLN A 148 -12.37 9.93 0.05
C GLN A 148 -11.44 9.12 -0.87
N PRO A 149 -10.15 9.43 -0.88
CA PRO A 149 -9.17 8.62 -1.58
C PRO A 149 -9.00 7.27 -0.86
N VAL A 150 -8.89 6.20 -1.63
CA VAL A 150 -8.55 4.87 -1.13
C VAL A 150 -7.50 4.26 -2.03
N SER A 151 -6.37 3.84 -1.46
CA SER A 151 -5.31 3.19 -2.21
C SER A 151 -5.85 1.92 -2.87
N PHE A 152 -5.66 1.78 -4.17
CA PHE A 152 -6.05 0.61 -4.92
C PHE A 152 -4.84 -0.23 -5.32
N TYR A 153 -3.77 0.43 -5.73
CA TYR A 153 -2.48 -0.15 -6.03
C TYR A 153 -1.39 0.74 -5.45
N SER A 154 -0.42 0.15 -4.80
CA SER A 154 0.75 0.85 -4.27
C SER A 154 1.96 -0.07 -4.41
N GLN A 155 2.99 0.38 -5.11
CA GLN A 155 4.21 -0.39 -5.34
C GLN A 155 5.44 0.47 -5.06
N ILE A 156 6.23 0.07 -4.07
CA ILE A 156 7.58 0.59 -3.88
C ILE A 156 8.50 -0.14 -4.86
N HIS A 157 9.33 0.60 -5.57
CA HIS A 157 10.29 0.03 -6.52
C HIS A 157 11.58 0.84 -6.58
N SER A 158 12.62 0.25 -7.16
CA SER A 158 13.94 0.87 -7.25
C SER A 158 14.66 0.47 -8.53
N SER A 159 15.40 1.41 -9.12
CA SER A 159 16.28 1.13 -10.26
C SER A 159 17.47 0.22 -9.90
N ALA A 160 17.73 -0.03 -8.61
CA ALA A 160 18.77 -0.94 -8.13
C ALA A 160 18.22 -2.36 -7.84
N GLU A 161 16.94 -2.60 -8.03
CA GLU A 161 16.30 -3.90 -7.83
C GLU A 161 16.61 -4.84 -8.97
N GLU A 162 16.91 -6.12 -8.66
CA GLU A 162 17.13 -7.13 -9.67
C GLU A 162 15.87 -7.35 -10.52
N GLY A 163 16.02 -7.31 -11.84
CA GLY A 163 14.90 -7.43 -12.77
C GLY A 163 14.07 -6.15 -12.99
N TYR A 164 14.45 -5.03 -12.36
CA TYR A 164 13.81 -3.75 -12.66
C TYR A 164 14.00 -3.35 -14.13
N VAL A 165 12.93 -3.00 -14.79
CA VAL A 165 12.95 -2.56 -16.20
C VAL A 165 12.83 -1.03 -16.29
N SER A 166 11.73 -0.48 -15.79
CA SER A 166 11.48 0.96 -15.78
C SER A 166 10.29 1.34 -14.88
N ALA A 167 10.20 2.62 -14.50
CA ALA A 167 9.02 3.14 -13.80
C ALA A 167 7.73 2.97 -14.64
N ASN A 168 7.82 3.14 -15.96
CA ASN A 168 6.67 2.92 -16.85
C ASN A 168 6.16 1.48 -16.80
N GLN A 169 7.06 0.48 -16.67
CA GLN A 169 6.64 -0.91 -16.54
C GLN A 169 5.84 -1.12 -15.25
N VAL A 170 6.30 -0.57 -14.13
CA VAL A 170 5.59 -0.63 -12.85
C VAL A 170 4.22 0.05 -12.95
N LEU A 171 4.16 1.21 -13.61
CA LEU A 171 2.91 1.92 -13.88
C LEU A 171 1.94 1.04 -14.70
N TYR A 172 2.39 0.43 -15.80
CA TYR A 172 1.54 -0.43 -16.63
C TYR A 172 1.05 -1.67 -15.89
N GLU A 173 1.87 -2.25 -15.03
CA GLU A 173 1.44 -3.35 -14.15
C GLU A 173 0.35 -2.90 -13.17
N GLY A 174 0.49 -1.71 -12.60
CA GLY A 174 -0.52 -1.08 -11.76
C GLY A 174 -1.83 -0.84 -12.51
N LEU A 175 -1.77 -0.24 -13.69
CA LEU A 175 -2.94 0.01 -14.54
C LEU A 175 -3.62 -1.29 -14.95
N ASN A 176 -2.87 -2.31 -15.38
CA ASN A 176 -3.41 -3.64 -15.69
C ASN A 176 -4.09 -4.27 -14.46
N SER A 177 -3.51 -4.09 -13.28
CA SER A 177 -4.12 -4.54 -12.04
C SER A 177 -5.46 -3.87 -11.74
N VAL A 178 -5.61 -2.57 -12.05
CA VAL A 178 -6.89 -1.85 -11.95
C VAL A 178 -7.87 -2.36 -13.01
N LEU A 179 -7.46 -2.38 -14.27
CA LEU A 179 -8.28 -2.77 -15.41
C LEU A 179 -8.85 -4.18 -15.27
N SER A 180 -8.09 -5.11 -14.66
CA SER A 180 -8.56 -6.47 -14.38
C SER A 180 -9.76 -6.56 -13.42
N HIS A 181 -10.08 -5.46 -12.71
CA HIS A 181 -11.22 -5.35 -11.82
C HIS A 181 -12.37 -4.51 -12.40
N ILE A 182 -12.19 -3.92 -13.58
CA ILE A 182 -13.21 -3.15 -14.28
C ILE A 182 -14.11 -4.11 -15.07
N ARG A 183 -15.42 -3.92 -14.94
CA ARG A 183 -16.41 -4.69 -15.71
C ARG A 183 -16.62 -4.03 -17.08
N ALA A 184 -17.04 -4.82 -18.05
CA ALA A 184 -17.28 -4.36 -19.43
C ALA A 184 -18.33 -3.24 -19.57
N ASP A 185 -19.21 -3.10 -18.56
CA ASP A 185 -20.26 -2.07 -18.51
C ASP A 185 -19.81 -0.77 -17.83
N GLN A 186 -18.57 -0.70 -17.30
CA GLN A 186 -18.00 0.44 -16.59
C GLN A 186 -17.12 1.30 -17.51
N ARG A 187 -17.06 2.59 -17.19
CA ARG A 187 -16.23 3.59 -17.89
C ARG A 187 -15.29 4.26 -16.87
N PRO A 188 -14.12 3.67 -16.58
CA PRO A 188 -13.18 4.25 -15.64
C PRO A 188 -12.57 5.54 -16.18
N THR A 189 -12.33 6.52 -15.30
CA THR A 189 -11.58 7.73 -15.63
C THR A 189 -10.26 7.68 -14.87
N PHE A 190 -9.15 7.79 -15.60
CA PHE A 190 -7.81 7.92 -15.01
C PHE A 190 -7.35 9.37 -15.10
N ILE A 191 -6.83 9.90 -13.99
CA ILE A 191 -6.30 11.25 -13.89
C ILE A 191 -4.82 11.13 -13.56
N PHE A 192 -3.99 11.69 -14.43
CA PHE A 192 -2.54 11.76 -14.29
C PHE A 192 -2.10 13.21 -14.17
N ASP A 193 -0.95 13.45 -13.56
CA ASP A 193 -0.34 14.76 -13.62
C ASP A 193 0.30 14.98 -15.03
N ARG A 194 0.85 16.20 -15.26
CA ARG A 194 1.48 16.53 -16.56
C ARG A 194 2.77 15.76 -16.83
N GLY A 195 3.40 15.20 -15.81
CA GLY A 195 4.62 14.40 -15.95
C GLY A 195 4.42 13.12 -16.76
N TYR A 196 3.17 12.68 -16.88
CA TYR A 196 2.79 11.47 -17.64
C TYR A 196 2.44 11.73 -19.12
N ASP A 197 2.73 12.89 -19.66
CA ASP A 197 2.48 13.22 -21.08
C ASP A 197 3.47 12.48 -22.00
N ALA A 198 3.21 11.17 -22.20
CA ALA A 198 4.03 10.29 -23.00
C ALA A 198 3.19 9.47 -23.97
N ASN A 199 3.62 9.44 -25.25
CA ASN A 199 2.94 8.67 -26.31
C ASN A 199 2.71 7.19 -25.94
N GLY A 200 3.65 6.57 -25.24
CA GLY A 200 3.54 5.17 -24.80
C GLY A 200 2.37 4.94 -23.84
N LEU A 201 2.11 5.86 -22.92
CA LEU A 201 0.97 5.77 -22.02
C LEU A 201 -0.35 5.93 -22.77
N PHE A 202 -0.45 6.90 -23.67
CA PHE A 202 -1.67 7.06 -24.49
C PHE A 202 -1.96 5.84 -25.35
N GLN A 203 -0.93 5.25 -25.98
CA GLN A 203 -1.08 4.01 -26.74
C GLN A 203 -1.56 2.85 -25.85
N PHE A 204 -0.99 2.71 -24.67
CA PHE A 204 -1.40 1.69 -23.71
C PHE A 204 -2.88 1.87 -23.33
N MET A 205 -3.31 3.08 -22.96
CA MET A 205 -4.69 3.37 -22.55
C MET A 205 -5.73 3.19 -23.66
N VAL A 206 -5.35 3.36 -24.94
CA VAL A 206 -6.25 3.15 -26.09
C VAL A 206 -6.41 1.65 -26.42
N GLN A 207 -5.41 0.84 -26.10
CA GLN A 207 -5.40 -0.61 -26.41
C GLN A 207 -6.00 -1.45 -25.27
N SER A 208 -6.18 -0.87 -24.09
CA SER A 208 -6.69 -1.54 -22.88
C SER A 208 -8.19 -1.35 -22.74
#